data_3bfd283e8874cba2da0789efab2cbc9b
#
_entry.id   3bfd283e8874cba2da0789efab2cbc9b
#
_cell.length_a   1.000
_cell.length_b   1.000
_cell.length_c   1.000
_cell.angle_alpha   90.00
_cell.angle_beta   90.00
_cell.angle_gamma   90.00
#
_symmetry.space_group_name_H-M   'P 1'
#
loop_
_entity.id
_entity.type
_entity.pdbx_description
1 polymer ?
#
loop_
_entity_poly.entity_id
_entity_poly.type
_entity_poly.pdbx_seq_one_letter_code
_entity_poly.pdbx_strand_id
1 'polypeptide(L)'
;MRCLENHDQPRICSFIKDPLALENFTAFLYFLKGTTLLYAGQEFCCTEIPSLFEKDVFHRTLGDISSWFVKLNQLKKTVLSCEDAFVGKADDKHDIAILERNDTKVRKLGIFSLKGKKADVKVEFLDGTYTNHLDGSSITVKNGMLSCNGKPIVLTFSVE
;
A
#
# COMPACT_ATOMS: atom_id res chain seq x y z
N MET A 1 -4.64 1.84 -15.69
CA MET A 1 -5.31 1.11 -14.60
C MET A 1 -4.35 0.11 -14.00
N ARG A 2 -4.39 -0.11 -12.68
CA ARG A 2 -3.52 -1.04 -11.93
C ARG A 2 -4.39 -1.90 -11.03
N CYS A 3 -4.04 -3.17 -10.88
CA CYS A 3 -4.73 -4.13 -10.01
C CYS A 3 -3.73 -5.12 -9.42
N LEU A 4 -4.11 -5.80 -8.35
CA LEU A 4 -3.40 -6.97 -7.82
C LEU A 4 -4.00 -8.27 -8.33
N GLU A 5 -5.27 -8.23 -8.72
CA GLU A 5 -6.03 -9.35 -9.27
C GLU A 5 -7.13 -8.83 -10.22
N ASN A 6 -7.57 -9.67 -11.14
CA ASN A 6 -8.70 -9.43 -12.03
C ASN A 6 -9.25 -10.78 -12.54
N HIS A 7 -10.15 -10.77 -13.53
CA HIS A 7 -10.74 -11.99 -14.09
C HIS A 7 -9.74 -12.91 -14.82
N ASP A 8 -8.56 -12.38 -15.22
CA ASP A 8 -7.50 -13.12 -15.92
C ASP A 8 -6.31 -13.47 -15.00
N GLN A 9 -6.29 -12.96 -13.78
CA GLN A 9 -5.18 -13.12 -12.85
C GLN A 9 -5.62 -13.89 -11.60
N PRO A 10 -4.72 -14.69 -11.02
CA PRO A 10 -5.00 -15.35 -9.75
C PRO A 10 -5.40 -14.36 -8.66
N ARG A 11 -6.25 -14.79 -7.75
CA ARG A 11 -6.62 -14.03 -6.55
C ARG A 11 -5.40 -13.78 -5.68
N ILE A 12 -5.18 -12.53 -5.24
CA ILE A 12 -4.03 -12.18 -4.40
C ILE A 12 -3.99 -13.03 -3.12
N CYS A 13 -5.13 -13.28 -2.49
CA CYS A 13 -5.24 -14.10 -1.29
C CYS A 13 -5.05 -15.60 -1.54
N SER A 14 -4.93 -16.06 -2.80
CA SER A 14 -4.57 -17.46 -3.09
C SER A 14 -3.10 -17.75 -2.79
N PHE A 15 -2.22 -16.75 -2.90
CA PHE A 15 -0.76 -16.88 -2.71
C PHE A 15 -0.15 -15.98 -1.63
N ILE A 16 -0.72 -14.80 -1.33
CA ILE A 16 -0.28 -13.97 -0.19
C ILE A 16 -1.14 -14.32 1.03
N LYS A 17 -0.56 -15.11 1.94
CA LYS A 17 -1.25 -15.60 3.16
C LYS A 17 -0.95 -14.75 4.39
N ASP A 18 0.18 -14.04 4.40
CA ASP A 18 0.55 -13.16 5.50
C ASP A 18 -0.28 -11.88 5.45
N PRO A 19 -1.07 -11.56 6.50
CA PRO A 19 -1.88 -10.36 6.54
C PRO A 19 -1.07 -9.05 6.39
N LEU A 20 0.13 -8.98 6.99
CA LEU A 20 0.97 -7.79 6.87
C LEU A 20 1.50 -7.61 5.44
N ALA A 21 1.89 -8.70 4.78
CA ALA A 21 2.27 -8.65 3.38
C ALA A 21 1.10 -8.18 2.50
N LEU A 22 -0.11 -8.70 2.74
CA LEU A 22 -1.32 -8.30 2.01
C LEU A 22 -1.65 -6.81 2.21
N GLU A 23 -1.58 -6.31 3.46
CA GLU A 23 -1.72 -4.87 3.76
C GLU A 23 -0.70 -4.03 2.99
N ASN A 24 0.56 -4.46 2.95
CA ASN A 24 1.61 -3.75 2.23
C ASN A 24 1.39 -3.77 0.71
N PHE A 25 1.06 -4.90 0.10
CA PHE A 25 0.78 -4.97 -1.34
C PHE A 25 -0.40 -4.11 -1.76
N THR A 26 -1.49 -4.11 -0.98
CA THR A 26 -2.66 -3.29 -1.26
C THR A 26 -2.36 -1.80 -1.07
N ALA A 27 -1.67 -1.41 0.01
CA ALA A 27 -1.27 -0.02 0.23
C ALA A 27 -0.28 0.47 -0.85
N PHE A 28 0.70 -0.35 -1.23
CA PHE A 28 1.62 -0.09 -2.34
C PHE A 28 0.85 0.19 -3.63
N LEU A 29 -0.11 -0.67 -4.00
CA LEU A 29 -0.93 -0.48 -5.20
C LEU A 29 -1.66 0.86 -5.18
N TYR A 30 -2.28 1.22 -4.05
CA TYR A 30 -3.03 2.47 -3.91
C TYR A 30 -2.12 3.70 -3.93
N PHE A 31 -0.89 3.58 -3.44
CA PHE A 31 0.10 4.67 -3.49
C PHE A 31 0.63 4.93 -4.89
N LEU A 32 0.63 3.95 -5.79
CA LEU A 32 1.04 4.13 -7.19
C LEU A 32 0.14 5.13 -7.92
N LYS A 33 0.70 5.82 -8.90
CA LYS A 33 -0.06 6.73 -9.78
C LYS A 33 -1.05 5.96 -10.67
N GLY A 34 -2.15 6.59 -10.97
CA GLY A 34 -3.18 6.08 -11.88
C GLY A 34 -4.37 5.46 -11.15
N THR A 35 -5.33 4.97 -11.94
CA THR A 35 -6.56 4.37 -11.43
C THR A 35 -6.28 2.99 -10.84
N THR A 36 -6.81 2.74 -9.64
CA THR A 36 -6.75 1.44 -8.98
C THR A 36 -8.05 0.69 -9.23
N LEU A 37 -7.95 -0.55 -9.69
CA LEU A 37 -9.06 -1.49 -9.79
C LEU A 37 -9.07 -2.37 -8.54
N LEU A 38 -10.19 -2.41 -7.85
CA LEU A 38 -10.55 -3.42 -6.86
C LEU A 38 -11.46 -4.44 -7.54
N TYR A 39 -11.00 -5.69 -7.65
CA TYR A 39 -11.80 -6.74 -8.25
C TYR A 39 -12.78 -7.31 -7.21
N ALA A 40 -14.03 -7.52 -7.62
CA ALA A 40 -15.09 -7.99 -6.73
C ALA A 40 -14.68 -9.25 -5.97
N GLY A 41 -14.81 -9.25 -4.64
CA GLY A 41 -14.40 -10.34 -3.75
C GLY A 41 -12.99 -10.20 -3.16
N GLN A 42 -12.17 -9.27 -3.68
CA GLN A 42 -10.85 -9.01 -3.11
C GLN A 42 -10.95 -8.49 -1.66
N GLU A 43 -11.98 -7.69 -1.37
CA GLU A 43 -12.29 -7.18 -0.04
C GLU A 43 -12.67 -8.28 0.97
N PHE A 44 -13.02 -9.45 0.49
CA PHE A 44 -13.34 -10.65 1.29
C PHE A 44 -12.27 -11.73 1.20
N CYS A 45 -11.10 -11.40 0.68
CA CYS A 45 -9.99 -12.34 0.50
C CYS A 45 -10.39 -13.61 -0.26
N CYS A 46 -11.26 -13.50 -1.28
CA CYS A 46 -11.61 -14.63 -2.13
C CYS A 46 -10.34 -15.25 -2.73
N THR A 47 -10.27 -16.57 -2.76
CA THR A 47 -9.12 -17.33 -3.27
C THR A 47 -9.39 -17.99 -4.61
N GLU A 48 -10.65 -18.08 -4.99
CA GLU A 48 -11.10 -18.71 -6.23
C GLU A 48 -11.55 -17.67 -7.25
N ILE A 49 -11.23 -17.93 -8.52
CA ILE A 49 -11.68 -17.11 -9.64
C ILE A 49 -13.03 -17.65 -10.07
N PRO A 50 -14.09 -16.84 -10.11
CA PRO A 50 -15.38 -17.30 -10.63
C PRO A 50 -15.28 -17.63 -12.13
N SER A 51 -16.09 -18.59 -12.58
CA SER A 51 -16.19 -18.93 -13.99
C SER A 51 -16.58 -17.71 -14.83
N LEU A 52 -15.95 -17.57 -16.00
CA LEU A 52 -16.31 -16.54 -16.97
C LEU A 52 -17.43 -16.99 -17.92
N PHE A 53 -17.74 -18.30 -17.96
CA PHE A 53 -18.63 -18.90 -18.96
C PHE A 53 -19.87 -19.50 -18.34
N GLU A 54 -19.83 -19.82 -17.05
CA GLU A 54 -20.93 -20.45 -16.32
C GLU A 54 -21.44 -19.50 -15.23
N LYS A 55 -22.71 -19.67 -14.84
CA LYS A 55 -23.25 -18.95 -13.69
C LYS A 55 -22.52 -19.41 -12.43
N ASP A 56 -21.79 -18.51 -11.81
CA ASP A 56 -20.97 -18.79 -10.64
C ASP A 56 -21.14 -17.70 -9.58
N VAL A 57 -20.69 -18.00 -8.37
CA VAL A 57 -20.77 -17.10 -7.21
C VAL A 57 -19.39 -16.82 -6.66
N PHE A 58 -19.23 -15.66 -6.00
CA PHE A 58 -18.01 -15.37 -5.25
C PHE A 58 -18.02 -16.16 -3.94
N HIS A 59 -17.08 -17.11 -3.81
CA HIS A 59 -16.87 -17.86 -2.58
C HIS A 59 -16.12 -16.99 -1.59
N ARG A 60 -16.88 -16.31 -0.70
CA ARG A 60 -16.27 -15.49 0.36
C ARG A 60 -15.54 -16.39 1.34
N THR A 61 -14.34 -15.97 1.72
CA THR A 61 -13.63 -16.56 2.86
C THR A 61 -14.08 -15.89 4.17
N LEU A 62 -13.52 -16.30 5.30
CA LEU A 62 -13.76 -15.64 6.58
C LEU A 62 -13.04 -14.28 6.72
N GLY A 63 -12.17 -13.94 5.76
CA GLY A 63 -11.46 -12.67 5.73
C GLY A 63 -12.38 -11.54 5.27
N ASP A 64 -12.38 -10.43 5.99
CA ASP A 64 -13.01 -9.18 5.59
C ASP A 64 -12.01 -8.04 5.84
N ILE A 65 -11.47 -7.49 4.77
CA ILE A 65 -10.54 -6.36 4.77
C ILE A 65 -11.15 -5.11 4.12
N SER A 66 -12.48 -5.06 4.01
CA SER A 66 -13.19 -3.92 3.40
C SER A 66 -12.88 -2.60 4.10
N SER A 67 -12.77 -2.60 5.43
CA SER A 67 -12.40 -1.41 6.22
C SER A 67 -11.00 -0.90 5.86
N TRP A 68 -10.07 -1.78 5.52
CA TRP A 68 -8.74 -1.41 5.03
C TRP A 68 -8.82 -0.70 3.67
N PHE A 69 -9.59 -1.22 2.74
CA PHE A 69 -9.81 -0.56 1.44
C PHE A 69 -10.50 0.81 1.57
N VAL A 70 -11.38 0.99 2.55
CA VAL A 70 -11.96 2.31 2.85
C VAL A 70 -10.85 3.30 3.22
N LYS A 71 -9.91 2.93 4.10
CA LYS A 71 -8.75 3.78 4.47
C LYS A 71 -7.87 4.09 3.27
N LEU A 72 -7.57 3.09 2.43
CA LEU A 72 -6.76 3.28 1.21
C LEU A 72 -7.45 4.22 0.20
N ASN A 73 -8.76 4.09 0.03
CA ASN A 73 -9.54 5.01 -0.80
C ASN A 73 -9.51 6.43 -0.24
N GLN A 74 -9.63 6.59 1.07
CA GLN A 74 -9.53 7.89 1.72
C GLN A 74 -8.15 8.51 1.49
N LEU A 75 -7.08 7.76 1.72
CA LEU A 75 -5.71 8.19 1.43
C LEU A 75 -5.57 8.68 -0.01
N LYS A 76 -6.08 7.89 -0.97
CA LYS A 76 -5.99 8.23 -2.39
C LYS A 76 -6.76 9.49 -2.76
N LYS A 77 -7.88 9.77 -2.09
CA LYS A 77 -8.70 10.96 -2.34
C LYS A 77 -8.18 12.23 -1.68
N THR A 78 -7.54 12.12 -0.51
CA THR A 78 -7.22 13.30 0.32
C THR A 78 -5.74 13.64 0.37
N VAL A 79 -4.86 12.67 0.15
CA VAL A 79 -3.41 12.84 0.29
C VAL A 79 -2.69 12.79 -1.05
N LEU A 80 -3.12 11.90 -1.96
CA LEU A 80 -2.42 11.63 -3.21
C LEU A 80 -3.07 12.38 -4.38
N SER A 81 -2.25 12.96 -5.28
CA SER A 81 -2.73 13.61 -6.51
C SER A 81 -2.19 12.91 -7.75
N CYS A 82 -2.97 12.88 -8.84
CA CYS A 82 -2.48 12.35 -10.11
C CYS A 82 -1.33 13.21 -10.70
N GLU A 83 -1.24 14.49 -10.31
CA GLU A 83 -0.21 15.43 -10.75
C GLU A 83 1.12 15.27 -10.01
N ASP A 84 1.15 14.56 -8.87
CA ASP A 84 2.38 14.36 -8.12
C ASP A 84 3.52 13.84 -9.02
N ALA A 85 4.73 14.40 -8.90
CA ALA A 85 5.93 13.75 -9.37
C ALA A 85 6.13 12.42 -8.64
N PHE A 86 6.68 11.41 -9.29
CA PHE A 86 6.78 10.05 -8.73
C PHE A 86 8.21 9.51 -8.86
N VAL A 87 8.74 9.03 -7.75
CA VAL A 87 10.04 8.34 -7.70
C VAL A 87 9.87 7.05 -6.91
N GLY A 88 10.51 5.97 -7.37
CA GLY A 88 10.52 4.68 -6.68
C GLY A 88 11.94 4.17 -6.50
N LYS A 89 12.22 3.62 -5.33
CA LYS A 89 13.45 2.91 -4.97
C LYS A 89 13.08 1.58 -4.32
N ALA A 90 13.98 0.61 -4.37
CA ALA A 90 13.83 -0.66 -3.66
C ALA A 90 14.98 -0.85 -2.67
N ASP A 91 14.66 -1.39 -1.52
CA ASP A 91 15.64 -2.02 -0.62
C ASP A 91 15.49 -3.53 -0.78
N ASP A 92 16.24 -4.09 -1.71
CA ASP A 92 16.17 -5.51 -2.08
C ASP A 92 16.57 -6.44 -0.93
N LYS A 93 17.44 -5.95 -0.02
CA LYS A 93 17.86 -6.72 1.15
C LYS A 93 16.70 -7.02 2.11
N HIS A 94 15.76 -6.07 2.21
CA HIS A 94 14.66 -6.16 3.17
C HIS A 94 13.28 -6.34 2.50
N ASP A 95 13.23 -6.48 1.17
CA ASP A 95 11.99 -6.58 0.38
C ASP A 95 11.06 -5.37 0.60
N ILE A 96 11.65 -4.15 0.63
CA ILE A 96 10.91 -2.92 0.87
C ILE A 96 10.86 -2.06 -0.38
N ALA A 97 9.67 -1.63 -0.76
CA ALA A 97 9.47 -0.58 -1.74
C ALA A 97 9.39 0.78 -1.04
N ILE A 98 10.20 1.74 -1.51
CA ILE A 98 10.27 3.11 -1.02
C ILE A 98 9.78 4.00 -2.15
N LEU A 99 8.64 4.64 -1.97
CA LEU A 99 8.01 5.45 -3.01
C LEU A 99 7.84 6.90 -2.52
N GLU A 100 8.13 7.84 -3.41
CA GLU A 100 7.84 9.24 -3.16
C GLU A 100 6.84 9.77 -4.19
N ARG A 101 5.94 10.61 -3.72
CA ARG A 101 5.03 11.40 -4.53
C ARG A 101 5.07 12.84 -4.05
N ASN A 102 5.47 13.74 -4.92
CA ASN A 102 5.77 15.11 -4.53
C ASN A 102 5.03 16.09 -5.42
N ASP A 103 4.45 17.10 -4.83
CA ASP A 103 4.06 18.33 -5.49
C ASP A 103 4.96 19.50 -5.04
N THR A 104 4.62 20.73 -5.42
CA THR A 104 5.43 21.90 -5.08
C THR A 104 5.38 22.28 -3.59
N LYS A 105 4.44 21.76 -2.82
CA LYS A 105 4.18 22.13 -1.43
C LYS A 105 4.35 20.97 -0.45
N VAL A 106 4.15 19.74 -0.91
CA VAL A 106 4.10 18.58 -0.03
C VAL A 106 4.90 17.43 -0.63
N ARG A 107 5.80 16.88 0.15
CA ARG A 107 6.44 15.59 -0.11
C ARG A 107 5.67 14.48 0.59
N LYS A 108 5.48 13.37 -0.09
CA LYS A 108 4.72 12.22 0.37
C LYS A 108 5.61 10.99 0.24
N LEU A 109 5.84 10.30 1.35
CA LEU A 109 6.70 9.11 1.42
C LEU A 109 5.85 7.89 1.73
N GLY A 110 5.98 6.86 0.91
CA GLY A 110 5.40 5.52 1.14
C GLY A 110 6.49 4.49 1.36
N ILE A 111 6.39 3.72 2.45
CA ILE A 111 7.28 2.59 2.77
C ILE A 111 6.42 1.32 2.86
N PHE A 112 6.75 0.32 2.03
CA PHE A 112 5.96 -0.90 1.91
C PHE A 112 6.86 -2.12 2.05
N SER A 113 6.80 -2.77 3.22
CA SER A 113 7.50 -4.04 3.46
C SER A 113 6.72 -5.19 2.85
N LEU A 114 7.04 -5.58 1.61
CA LEU A 114 6.27 -6.54 0.82
C LEU A 114 6.21 -7.95 1.43
N LYS A 115 7.09 -8.26 2.38
CA LYS A 115 7.07 -9.49 3.17
C LYS A 115 6.67 -9.27 4.63
N GLY A 116 6.15 -8.09 5.00
CA GLY A 116 5.73 -7.80 6.37
C GLY A 116 6.85 -7.79 7.42
N LYS A 117 8.12 -7.66 7.00
CA LYS A 117 9.28 -7.74 7.90
C LYS A 117 9.67 -6.38 8.46
N LYS A 118 10.23 -6.39 9.67
CA LYS A 118 10.82 -5.18 10.28
C LYS A 118 12.18 -4.89 9.67
N ALA A 119 12.47 -3.61 9.45
CA ALA A 119 13.77 -3.14 8.99
C ALA A 119 13.97 -1.66 9.28
N ASP A 120 15.23 -1.24 9.38
CA ASP A 120 15.59 0.18 9.36
C ASP A 120 15.83 0.60 7.90
N VAL A 121 15.10 1.62 7.47
CA VAL A 121 15.04 2.07 6.08
C VAL A 121 15.71 3.43 5.96
N LYS A 122 16.66 3.57 5.02
CA LYS A 122 17.23 4.86 4.68
C LYS A 122 16.25 5.65 3.81
N VAL A 123 15.91 6.86 4.21
CA VAL A 123 14.97 7.75 3.53
C VAL A 123 15.58 9.13 3.31
N GLU A 124 15.21 9.79 2.24
CA GLU A 124 15.55 11.17 1.94
C GLU A 124 14.43 12.10 2.42
N PHE A 125 14.13 12.04 3.71
CA PHE A 125 13.07 12.78 4.37
C PHE A 125 13.64 13.50 5.58
N LEU A 126 13.10 14.67 5.95
CA LEU A 126 13.66 15.45 7.07
C LEU A 126 13.52 14.70 8.39
N ASP A 127 14.48 14.90 9.27
CA ASP A 127 14.39 14.40 10.63
C ASP A 127 13.20 15.04 11.37
N GLY A 128 12.43 14.23 12.07
CA GLY A 128 11.22 14.64 12.73
C GLY A 128 10.31 13.49 13.10
N THR A 129 9.18 13.84 13.70
CA THR A 129 8.13 12.87 14.05
C THR A 129 6.88 13.17 13.21
N TYR A 130 6.38 12.16 12.55
CA TYR A 130 5.29 12.24 11.56
C TYR A 130 4.15 11.30 11.95
N THR A 131 2.95 11.61 11.52
CA THR A 131 1.80 10.71 11.68
C THR A 131 1.64 9.86 10.43
N ASN A 132 1.57 8.54 10.61
CA ASN A 132 1.24 7.61 9.53
C ASN A 132 -0.23 7.78 9.12
N HIS A 133 -0.49 8.15 7.88
CA HIS A 133 -1.85 8.36 7.36
C HIS A 133 -2.72 7.09 7.34
N LEU A 134 -2.11 5.90 7.45
CA LEU A 134 -2.85 4.64 7.37
C LEU A 134 -3.44 4.19 8.70
N ASP A 135 -2.75 4.45 9.82
CA ASP A 135 -3.18 3.96 11.14
C ASP A 135 -3.08 5.00 12.27
N GLY A 136 -2.61 6.21 11.97
CA GLY A 136 -2.42 7.29 12.95
C GLY A 136 -1.21 7.11 13.86
N SER A 137 -0.38 6.08 13.64
CA SER A 137 0.81 5.85 14.45
C SER A 137 1.87 6.94 14.25
N SER A 138 2.67 7.17 15.29
CA SER A 138 3.78 8.10 15.26
C SER A 138 5.03 7.42 14.71
N ILE A 139 5.63 8.01 13.67
CA ILE A 139 6.82 7.51 13.01
C ILE A 139 7.92 8.56 13.11
N THR A 140 9.09 8.16 13.60
CA THR A 140 10.24 9.06 13.72
C THR A 140 11.26 8.77 12.62
N VAL A 141 11.66 9.85 11.93
CA VAL A 141 12.85 9.87 11.06
C VAL A 141 13.97 10.53 11.84
N LYS A 142 15.12 9.86 11.92
CA LYS A 142 16.31 10.36 12.63
C LYS A 142 17.56 10.01 11.85
N ASN A 143 18.40 11.02 11.56
CA ASN A 143 19.61 10.88 10.75
C ASN A 143 19.32 10.23 9.37
N GLY A 144 18.18 10.55 8.77
CA GLY A 144 17.73 9.95 7.51
C GLY A 144 17.37 8.47 7.59
N MET A 145 17.11 7.95 8.80
CA MET A 145 16.69 6.57 9.03
C MET A 145 15.29 6.52 9.63
N LEU A 146 14.50 5.55 9.20
CA LEU A 146 13.15 5.26 9.68
C LEU A 146 13.06 3.77 10.02
N SER A 147 12.52 3.47 11.21
CA SER A 147 12.29 2.08 11.62
C SER A 147 10.90 1.62 11.14
N CYS A 148 10.87 0.71 10.17
CA CYS A 148 9.66 0.05 9.68
C CYS A 148 9.37 -1.19 10.55
N ASN A 149 8.18 -1.25 11.12
CA ASN A 149 7.74 -2.37 11.98
C ASN A 149 7.10 -3.52 11.18
N GLY A 150 7.16 -3.47 9.85
CA GLY A 150 6.52 -4.44 8.94
C GLY A 150 5.17 -3.99 8.41
N LYS A 151 4.54 -2.96 9.01
CA LYS A 151 3.32 -2.35 8.49
C LYS A 151 3.62 -1.32 7.40
N PRO A 152 2.68 -1.07 6.47
CA PRO A 152 2.84 0.00 5.51
C PRO A 152 2.79 1.37 6.17
N ILE A 153 3.65 2.28 5.69
CA ILE A 153 3.79 3.63 6.24
C ILE A 153 3.56 4.64 5.11
N VAL A 154 2.72 5.64 5.36
CA VAL A 154 2.57 6.80 4.47
C VAL A 154 2.67 8.08 5.28
N LEU A 155 3.67 8.88 4.98
CA LEU A 155 3.95 10.16 5.65
C LEU A 155 3.81 11.32 4.67
N THR A 156 3.52 12.50 5.20
CA THR A 156 3.58 13.77 4.46
C THR A 156 4.45 14.77 5.19
N PHE A 157 5.12 15.62 4.39
CA PHE A 157 5.93 16.72 4.86
C PHE A 157 5.66 17.95 3.98
N SER A 158 5.35 19.08 4.60
CA SER A 158 5.20 20.37 3.90
C SER A 158 6.58 20.93 3.55
N VAL A 159 6.78 21.29 2.28
CA VAL A 159 7.96 22.01 1.82
C VAL A 159 7.62 23.50 1.90
N GLU A 160 8.31 24.22 2.78
CA GLU A 160 8.21 25.68 2.88
C GLU A 160 8.88 26.36 1.68
#